data_b0ded42d8fbf74dc2150277d3b3e5709
#
_entry.id   b0ded42d8fbf74dc2150277d3b3e5709
#
_cell.length_a   1.000
_cell.length_b   1.000
_cell.length_c   1.000
_cell.angle_alpha   90.00
_cell.angle_beta   90.00
_cell.angle_gamma   90.00
#
_symmetry.space_group_name_H-M   'P 1'
#
loop_
_entity.id
_entity.type
_entity.pdbx_description
1 polymer ?
#
loop_
_entity_poly.entity_id
_entity_poly.type
_entity_poly.pdbx_seq_one_letter_code
_entity_poly.pdbx_strand_id
1 'polypeptide(L)'
;WGAACSTGDEPYSLAMVLSDFLPLSQVQILATDMDAEVLAKAKAGCYTGQSIKGLPQRYRDKFLEKDEHGIYRVSNKLKSCISFKQHNLLKDGYPQRVHLIVCRNVMIYFTEEAKERIYRRFSDSLCKQGILFVGSTEQIIGAKKYNFQGIQSFFYEKQ
;
A
#
# COMPACT_ATOMS: atom_id res chain seq x y z
N TRP A 1 5.28 0.65 2.78
CA TRP A 1 5.07 -0.68 2.23
C TRP A 1 3.58 -0.95 2.02
N GLY A 2 3.15 -1.19 0.77
CA GLY A 2 1.84 -1.73 0.43
C GLY A 2 1.91 -3.25 0.47
N ALA A 3 1.29 -3.88 1.48
CA ALA A 3 1.50 -5.29 1.80
C ALA A 3 0.59 -6.27 1.01
N ALA A 4 -0.40 -5.76 0.29
CA ALA A 4 -1.28 -6.49 -0.63
C ALA A 4 -1.82 -5.49 -1.66
N CYS A 5 -1.00 -5.19 -2.68
CA CYS A 5 -1.23 -4.04 -3.56
C CYS A 5 -2.13 -4.32 -4.76
N SER A 6 -2.49 -5.58 -5.00
CA SER A 6 -3.32 -5.98 -6.14
C SER A 6 -2.83 -5.35 -7.45
N THR A 7 -3.70 -4.72 -8.21
CA THR A 7 -3.41 -4.07 -9.52
C THR A 7 -2.69 -2.73 -9.42
N GLY A 8 -2.25 -2.31 -8.24
CA GLY A 8 -1.38 -1.15 -8.05
C GLY A 8 -2.10 0.17 -7.79
N ASP A 9 -3.41 0.19 -7.74
CA ASP A 9 -4.22 1.40 -7.49
C ASP A 9 -3.82 2.08 -6.18
N GLU A 10 -3.65 1.30 -5.12
CA GLU A 10 -3.31 1.79 -3.80
C GLU A 10 -1.89 2.39 -3.71
N PRO A 11 -0.81 1.72 -4.13
CA PRO A 11 0.52 2.31 -4.06
C PRO A 11 0.70 3.53 -4.97
N TYR A 12 0.05 3.58 -6.13
CA TYR A 12 0.07 4.79 -6.95
C TYR A 12 -0.69 5.94 -6.29
N SER A 13 -1.86 5.68 -5.71
CA SER A 13 -2.62 6.68 -4.95
C SER A 13 -1.83 7.19 -3.75
N LEU A 14 -1.16 6.30 -3.03
CA LEU A 14 -0.28 6.66 -1.93
C LEU A 14 0.88 7.57 -2.38
N ALA A 15 1.54 7.23 -3.49
CA ALA A 15 2.61 8.06 -4.05
C ALA A 15 2.10 9.46 -4.46
N MET A 16 0.90 9.54 -5.04
CA MET A 16 0.26 10.81 -5.38
C MET A 16 0.01 11.67 -4.14
N VAL A 17 -0.58 11.10 -3.10
CA VAL A 17 -0.82 11.81 -1.83
C VAL A 17 0.48 12.25 -1.18
N LEU A 18 1.49 11.39 -1.11
CA LEU A 18 2.79 11.73 -0.53
C LEU A 18 3.49 12.85 -1.31
N SER A 19 3.24 12.98 -2.62
CA SER A 19 3.80 14.04 -3.44
C SER A 19 3.32 15.47 -3.07
N ASP A 20 2.26 15.58 -2.29
CA ASP A 20 1.80 16.86 -1.75
C ASP A 20 2.64 17.33 -0.53
N PHE A 21 3.36 16.42 0.10
CA PHE A 21 4.13 16.69 1.32
C PHE A 21 5.63 16.55 1.12
N LEU A 22 6.07 15.71 0.17
CA LEU A 22 7.48 15.37 -0.06
C LEU A 22 7.80 15.33 -1.56
N PRO A 23 9.01 15.73 -1.96
CA PRO A 23 9.49 15.45 -3.31
C PRO A 23 9.47 13.95 -3.59
N LEU A 24 9.02 13.53 -4.78
CA LEU A 24 8.97 12.10 -5.15
C LEU A 24 10.33 11.40 -5.05
N SER A 25 11.44 12.12 -5.18
CA SER A 25 12.80 11.59 -4.97
C SER A 25 13.07 11.12 -3.54
N GLN A 26 12.28 11.56 -2.58
CA GLN A 26 12.34 11.12 -1.17
C GLN A 26 11.31 10.04 -0.83
N VAL A 27 10.41 9.72 -1.77
CA VAL A 27 9.37 8.70 -1.60
C VAL A 27 9.89 7.37 -2.11
N GLN A 28 9.87 6.35 -1.25
CA GLN A 28 10.20 4.97 -1.61
C GLN A 28 9.07 4.05 -1.16
N ILE A 29 8.39 3.43 -2.11
CA ILE A 29 7.29 2.51 -1.84
C ILE A 29 7.69 1.12 -2.31
N LEU A 30 7.65 0.15 -1.40
CA LEU A 30 7.63 -1.26 -1.74
C LEU A 30 6.15 -1.69 -1.83
N ALA A 31 5.72 -2.14 -2.99
CA ALA A 31 4.37 -2.67 -3.21
C ALA A 31 4.45 -4.19 -3.45
N THR A 32 3.74 -4.95 -2.67
CA THR A 32 3.83 -6.41 -2.73
C THR A 32 2.46 -7.05 -2.87
N ASP A 33 2.43 -8.19 -3.55
CA ASP A 33 1.27 -9.08 -3.61
C ASP A 33 1.76 -10.53 -3.77
N MET A 34 0.92 -11.48 -3.44
CA MET A 34 1.21 -12.90 -3.65
C MET A 34 1.02 -13.32 -5.11
N ASP A 35 0.14 -12.65 -5.83
CA ASP A 35 -0.25 -12.93 -7.20
C ASP A 35 0.66 -12.20 -8.21
N ALA A 36 1.41 -12.98 -8.99
CA ALA A 36 2.32 -12.44 -10.01
C ALA A 36 1.58 -11.75 -11.17
N GLU A 37 0.35 -12.20 -11.50
CA GLU A 37 -0.42 -11.62 -12.62
C GLU A 37 -0.92 -10.22 -12.26
N VAL A 38 -1.43 -10.01 -11.04
CA VAL A 38 -1.84 -8.67 -10.61
C VAL A 38 -0.65 -7.73 -10.49
N LEU A 39 0.51 -8.23 -10.06
CA LEU A 39 1.76 -7.45 -10.02
C LEU A 39 2.23 -7.03 -11.42
N ALA A 40 2.06 -7.88 -12.44
CA ALA A 40 2.35 -7.50 -13.82
C ALA A 40 1.46 -6.35 -14.29
N LYS A 41 0.17 -6.38 -13.98
CA LYS A 41 -0.78 -5.28 -14.23
C LYS A 41 -0.40 -4.01 -13.47
N ALA A 42 -0.05 -4.16 -12.18
CA ALA A 42 0.41 -3.03 -11.36
C ALA A 42 1.65 -2.35 -11.94
N LYS A 43 2.66 -3.14 -12.36
CA LYS A 43 3.87 -2.61 -13.03
C LYS A 43 3.55 -1.90 -14.34
N ALA A 44 2.61 -2.42 -15.13
CA ALA A 44 2.16 -1.77 -16.37
C ALA A 44 1.56 -0.39 -16.08
N GLY A 45 0.84 -0.23 -14.97
CA GLY A 45 0.25 1.03 -14.53
C GLY A 45 -0.69 1.63 -15.57
N CYS A 46 -1.56 0.79 -16.14
CA CYS A 46 -2.53 1.16 -17.16
C CYS A 46 -3.93 0.96 -16.62
N TYR A 47 -4.75 2.00 -16.65
CA TYR A 47 -6.08 2.01 -16.04
C TYR A 47 -7.14 2.53 -17.00
N THR A 48 -8.37 2.04 -16.87
CA THR A 48 -9.52 2.59 -17.61
C THR A 48 -10.03 3.87 -16.95
N GLY A 49 -10.78 4.68 -17.70
CA GLY A 49 -11.43 5.87 -17.13
C GLY A 49 -12.36 5.53 -15.96
N GLN A 50 -12.99 4.36 -15.98
CA GLN A 50 -13.84 3.88 -14.87
C GLN A 50 -13.03 3.60 -13.62
N SER A 51 -11.87 2.97 -13.73
CA SER A 51 -10.99 2.65 -12.60
C SER A 51 -10.49 3.89 -11.86
N ILE A 52 -10.28 4.99 -12.59
CA ILE A 52 -9.75 6.24 -12.02
C ILE A 52 -10.82 7.28 -11.71
N LYS A 53 -12.12 6.93 -11.83
CA LYS A 53 -13.23 7.87 -11.66
C LYS A 53 -13.19 8.62 -10.31
N GLY A 54 -12.78 7.94 -9.25
CA GLY A 54 -12.66 8.53 -7.91
C GLY A 54 -11.37 9.34 -7.66
N LEU A 55 -10.41 9.31 -8.60
CA LEU A 55 -9.16 10.03 -8.43
C LEU A 55 -9.37 11.54 -8.67
N PRO A 56 -8.90 12.42 -7.76
CA PRO A 56 -8.99 13.88 -7.96
C PRO A 56 -8.33 14.34 -9.26
N GLN A 57 -8.95 15.30 -9.94
CA GLN A 57 -8.51 15.80 -11.24
C GLN A 57 -7.03 16.25 -11.20
N ARG A 58 -6.61 16.96 -10.14
CA ARG A 58 -5.23 17.41 -9.95
C ARG A 58 -4.18 16.31 -10.06
N TYR A 59 -4.50 15.09 -9.58
CA TYR A 59 -3.59 13.94 -9.68
C TYR A 59 -3.62 13.31 -11.07
N ARG A 60 -4.80 13.28 -11.71
CA ARG A 60 -4.92 12.80 -13.09
C ARG A 60 -4.05 13.64 -14.01
N ASP A 61 -4.20 14.97 -13.96
CA ASP A 61 -3.46 15.91 -14.81
C ASP A 61 -1.95 15.86 -14.57
N LYS A 62 -1.56 15.64 -13.33
CA LYS A 62 -0.15 15.64 -12.92
C LYS A 62 0.58 14.32 -13.22
N PHE A 63 -0.12 13.19 -13.14
CA PHE A 63 0.52 11.88 -13.09
C PHE A 63 0.00 10.84 -14.09
N LEU A 64 -1.07 11.13 -14.82
CA LEU A 64 -1.63 10.22 -15.79
C LEU A 64 -1.61 10.82 -17.20
N GLU A 65 -1.25 9.99 -18.17
CA GLU A 65 -1.31 10.32 -19.59
C GLU A 65 -2.39 9.46 -20.24
N LYS A 66 -3.33 10.09 -20.94
CA LYS A 66 -4.41 9.40 -21.65
C LYS A 66 -3.96 9.11 -23.08
N ASP A 67 -4.04 7.85 -23.50
CA ASP A 67 -3.77 7.45 -24.87
C ASP A 67 -5.00 7.58 -25.79
N GLU A 68 -4.81 7.34 -27.08
CA GLU A 68 -5.87 7.42 -28.11
C GLU A 68 -7.02 6.44 -27.90
N HIS A 69 -6.79 5.35 -27.16
CA HIS A 69 -7.78 4.34 -26.81
C HIS A 69 -8.51 4.64 -25.51
N GLY A 70 -8.22 5.78 -24.86
CA GLY A 70 -8.85 6.17 -23.60
C GLY A 70 -8.28 5.50 -22.36
N ILE A 71 -7.13 4.81 -22.49
CA ILE A 71 -6.41 4.20 -21.37
C ILE A 71 -5.50 5.26 -20.73
N TYR A 72 -5.50 5.29 -19.41
CA TYR A 72 -4.66 6.16 -18.60
C TYR A 72 -3.41 5.42 -18.14
N ARG A 73 -2.24 5.96 -18.45
CA ARG A 73 -0.94 5.41 -18.08
C ARG A 73 -0.30 6.26 -16.99
N VAL A 74 0.16 5.60 -15.95
CA VAL A 74 0.89 6.26 -14.87
C VAL A 74 2.25 6.74 -15.40
N SER A 75 2.61 7.99 -15.11
CA SER A 75 3.85 8.60 -15.53
C SER A 75 5.09 7.88 -14.97
N ASN A 76 6.17 7.85 -15.73
CA ASN A 76 7.43 7.25 -15.29
C ASN A 76 7.97 7.90 -14.02
N LYS A 77 7.73 9.20 -13.82
CA LYS A 77 8.11 9.94 -12.62
C LYS A 77 7.45 9.34 -11.36
N LEU A 78 6.18 8.96 -11.44
CA LEU A 78 5.50 8.32 -10.31
C LEU A 78 5.94 6.86 -10.14
N LYS A 79 6.09 6.12 -11.25
CA LYS A 79 6.54 4.73 -11.23
C LYS A 79 7.93 4.57 -10.60
N SER A 80 8.82 5.54 -10.77
CA SER A 80 10.20 5.45 -10.30
C SER A 80 10.35 5.40 -8.77
N CYS A 81 9.35 5.82 -8.02
CA CYS A 81 9.37 5.73 -6.55
C CYS A 81 8.72 4.44 -6.00
N ILE A 82 8.23 3.55 -6.87
CA ILE A 82 7.53 2.32 -6.47
C ILE A 82 8.26 1.09 -7.02
N SER A 83 8.58 0.16 -6.11
CA SER A 83 9.11 -1.16 -6.47
C SER A 83 8.06 -2.22 -6.23
N PHE A 84 7.79 -3.07 -7.21
CA PHE A 84 6.84 -4.16 -7.12
C PHE A 84 7.55 -5.50 -6.92
N LYS A 85 7.15 -6.27 -5.93
CA LYS A 85 7.75 -7.56 -5.59
C LYS A 85 6.70 -8.57 -5.19
N GLN A 86 6.82 -9.82 -5.67
CA GLN A 86 6.01 -10.93 -5.16
C GLN A 86 6.39 -11.24 -3.71
N HIS A 87 5.38 -11.40 -2.85
CA HIS A 87 5.58 -11.61 -1.42
C HIS A 87 4.39 -12.32 -0.78
N ASN A 88 4.70 -13.33 0.03
CA ASN A 88 3.72 -14.05 0.82
C ASN A 88 3.82 -13.61 2.30
N LEU A 89 2.77 -12.98 2.82
CA LEU A 89 2.72 -12.49 4.20
C LEU A 89 2.93 -13.57 5.26
N LEU A 90 2.63 -14.83 4.96
CA LEU A 90 2.79 -15.94 5.91
C LEU A 90 4.19 -16.55 5.91
N LYS A 91 4.91 -16.47 4.79
CA LYS A 91 6.15 -17.22 4.56
C LYS A 91 7.40 -16.35 4.47
N ASP A 92 7.32 -15.24 3.74
CA ASP A 92 8.49 -14.46 3.37
C ASP A 92 8.94 -13.49 4.47
N GLY A 93 10.22 -13.10 4.42
CA GLY A 93 10.77 -12.09 5.31
C GLY A 93 10.19 -10.70 5.06
N TYR A 94 9.91 -9.95 6.11
CA TYR A 94 9.33 -8.59 6.01
C TYR A 94 10.42 -7.53 5.84
N PRO A 95 10.12 -6.44 5.10
CA PRO A 95 11.03 -5.29 5.05
C PRO A 95 11.21 -4.71 6.45
N GLN A 96 12.35 -4.07 6.69
CA GLN A 96 12.68 -3.48 7.99
C GLN A 96 12.71 -1.95 7.90
N ARG A 97 12.51 -1.29 9.03
CA ARG A 97 12.55 0.17 9.15
C ARG A 97 11.51 0.88 8.29
N VAL A 98 10.31 0.31 8.22
CA VAL A 98 9.18 0.86 7.46
C VAL A 98 8.51 1.98 8.26
N HIS A 99 8.20 3.11 7.61
CA HIS A 99 7.49 4.22 8.26
C HIS A 99 5.96 4.08 8.18
N LEU A 100 5.47 3.48 7.10
CA LEU A 100 4.05 3.26 6.86
C LEU A 100 3.84 1.89 6.21
N ILE A 101 3.01 1.06 6.82
CA ILE A 101 2.48 -0.16 6.20
C ILE A 101 1.01 0.10 5.84
N VAL A 102 0.66 -0.18 4.59
CA VAL A 102 -0.74 -0.21 4.14
C VAL A 102 -1.10 -1.66 3.85
N CYS A 103 -2.05 -2.20 4.61
CA CYS A 103 -2.52 -3.57 4.48
C CYS A 103 -4.05 -3.59 4.58
N ARG A 104 -4.73 -3.50 3.46
CA ARG A 104 -6.17 -3.32 3.39
C ARG A 104 -6.85 -4.43 2.59
N ASN A 105 -8.01 -4.86 3.07
CA ASN A 105 -8.90 -5.81 2.39
C ASN A 105 -8.24 -7.18 2.10
N VAL A 106 -7.29 -7.60 2.93
CA VAL A 106 -6.59 -8.88 2.78
C VAL A 106 -6.63 -9.71 4.06
N MET A 107 -6.69 -9.09 5.23
CA MET A 107 -6.72 -9.80 6.53
C MET A 107 -7.98 -10.64 6.70
N ILE A 108 -9.05 -10.31 5.99
CA ILE A 108 -10.30 -11.06 5.95
C ILE A 108 -10.14 -12.51 5.46
N TYR A 109 -9.07 -12.83 4.75
CA TYR A 109 -8.79 -14.18 4.22
C TYR A 109 -7.96 -15.05 5.17
N PHE A 110 -7.49 -14.50 6.30
CA PHE A 110 -6.63 -15.20 7.24
C PHE A 110 -7.37 -15.67 8.49
N THR A 111 -6.92 -16.79 9.06
CA THR A 111 -7.35 -17.23 10.40
C THR A 111 -6.87 -16.26 11.48
N GLU A 112 -7.50 -16.26 12.64
CA GLU A 112 -7.09 -15.38 13.75
C GLU A 112 -5.63 -15.60 14.17
N GLU A 113 -5.17 -16.85 14.19
CA GLU A 113 -3.75 -17.18 14.49
C GLU A 113 -2.79 -16.60 13.46
N ALA A 114 -3.17 -16.66 12.15
CA ALA A 114 -2.38 -16.07 11.09
C ALA A 114 -2.34 -14.54 11.19
N LYS A 115 -3.48 -13.90 11.49
CA LYS A 115 -3.56 -12.46 11.73
C LYS A 115 -2.65 -12.03 12.87
N GLU A 116 -2.67 -12.75 14.01
CA GLU A 116 -1.79 -12.45 15.15
C GLU A 116 -0.31 -12.47 14.75
N ARG A 117 0.11 -13.49 14.01
CA ARG A 117 1.49 -13.56 13.49
C ARG A 117 1.83 -12.40 12.57
N ILE A 118 0.92 -12.05 11.66
CA ILE A 118 1.12 -10.93 10.73
C ILE A 118 1.23 -9.61 11.49
N TYR A 119 0.36 -9.33 12.47
CA TYR A 119 0.40 -8.09 13.24
C TYR A 119 1.71 -7.95 14.04
N ARG A 120 2.22 -9.03 14.66
CA ARG A 120 3.53 -9.01 15.33
C ARG A 120 4.63 -8.67 14.34
N ARG A 121 4.64 -9.33 13.18
CA ARG A 121 5.64 -9.08 12.12
C ARG A 121 5.53 -7.66 11.54
N PHE A 122 4.34 -7.10 11.41
CA PHE A 122 4.17 -5.69 11.04
C PHE A 122 4.75 -4.76 12.09
N SER A 123 4.50 -5.03 13.37
CA SER A 123 5.09 -4.26 14.46
C SER A 123 6.63 -4.31 14.40
N ASP A 124 7.22 -5.50 14.21
CA ASP A 124 8.68 -5.66 14.11
C ASP A 124 9.26 -4.94 12.87
N SER A 125 8.52 -4.90 11.77
CA SER A 125 8.89 -4.25 10.51
C SER A 125 8.89 -2.71 10.60
N LEU A 126 7.99 -2.13 11.38
CA LEU A 126 7.82 -0.69 11.51
C LEU A 126 8.92 -0.04 12.35
N CYS A 127 9.32 1.17 11.97
CA CYS A 127 10.06 2.07 12.84
C CYS A 127 9.25 2.42 14.09
N LYS A 128 9.90 2.93 15.14
CA LYS A 128 9.20 3.56 16.26
C LYS A 128 8.33 4.69 15.74
N GLN A 129 7.09 4.78 16.22
CA GLN A 129 6.07 5.71 15.73
C GLN A 129 5.66 5.49 14.26
N GLY A 130 6.06 4.38 13.65
CA GLY A 130 5.59 3.98 12.33
C GLY A 130 4.12 3.61 12.34
N ILE A 131 3.44 3.77 11.22
CA ILE A 131 1.99 3.65 11.11
C ILE A 131 1.61 2.37 10.35
N LEU A 132 0.63 1.67 10.88
CA LEU A 132 -0.11 0.61 10.17
C LEU A 132 -1.50 1.14 9.81
N PHE A 133 -1.83 1.14 8.51
CA PHE A 133 -3.15 1.48 7.99
C PHE A 133 -3.84 0.22 7.46
N VAL A 134 -5.00 -0.09 8.02
CA VAL A 134 -5.81 -1.29 7.68
C VAL A 134 -7.13 -0.92 7.00
N GLY A 135 -7.81 -1.92 6.43
CA GLY A 135 -9.13 -1.72 5.83
C GLY A 135 -10.23 -1.46 6.87
N SER A 136 -11.36 -0.92 6.41
CA SER A 136 -12.48 -0.52 7.28
C SER A 136 -13.15 -1.68 8.03
N THR A 137 -13.00 -2.89 7.52
CA THR A 137 -13.52 -4.13 8.15
C THR A 137 -12.45 -4.91 8.92
N GLU A 138 -11.25 -4.36 9.07
CA GLU A 138 -10.07 -5.05 9.59
C GLU A 138 -9.50 -4.40 10.86
N GLN A 139 -10.38 -3.90 11.72
CA GLN A 139 -9.97 -3.33 13.01
C GLN A 139 -9.22 -4.35 13.86
N ILE A 140 -8.12 -3.92 14.48
CA ILE A 140 -7.29 -4.77 15.31
C ILE A 140 -7.82 -4.77 16.74
N ILE A 141 -8.46 -5.87 17.13
CA ILE A 141 -8.94 -6.06 18.50
C ILE A 141 -7.73 -6.33 19.40
N GLY A 142 -7.61 -5.57 20.50
CA GLY A 142 -6.49 -5.72 21.44
C GLY A 142 -5.14 -5.31 20.84
N ALA A 143 -5.10 -4.27 20.01
CA ALA A 143 -3.92 -3.80 19.28
C ALA A 143 -2.67 -3.63 20.19
N LYS A 144 -2.85 -3.28 21.47
CA LYS A 144 -1.75 -3.13 22.44
C LYS A 144 -0.90 -4.41 22.62
N LYS A 145 -1.48 -5.61 22.44
CA LYS A 145 -0.70 -6.87 22.51
C LYS A 145 0.33 -7.05 21.39
N TYR A 146 0.24 -6.18 20.36
CA TYR A 146 1.18 -6.12 19.24
C TYR A 146 2.00 -4.82 19.21
N ASN A 147 2.06 -4.09 20.34
CA ASN A 147 2.70 -2.77 20.44
C ASN A 147 2.08 -1.70 19.52
N PHE A 148 0.78 -1.78 19.27
CA PHE A 148 0.04 -0.78 18.52
C PHE A 148 -0.90 0.02 19.39
N GLN A 149 -0.96 1.33 19.14
CA GLN A 149 -1.97 2.24 19.68
C GLN A 149 -2.81 2.78 18.52
N GLY A 150 -4.13 2.64 18.59
CA GLY A 150 -5.03 3.29 17.66
C GLY A 150 -4.96 4.81 17.84
N ILE A 151 -4.65 5.52 16.78
CA ILE A 151 -4.56 7.00 16.76
C ILE A 151 -5.74 7.64 16.04
N GLN A 152 -6.33 6.92 15.11
CA GLN A 152 -7.54 7.27 14.36
C GLN A 152 -8.19 5.99 13.84
N SER A 153 -9.41 6.06 13.33
CA SER A 153 -10.07 4.90 12.70
C SER A 153 -9.14 4.27 11.67
N PHE A 154 -8.86 2.97 11.84
CA PHE A 154 -8.02 2.15 10.95
C PHE A 154 -6.52 2.50 10.92
N PHE A 155 -6.07 3.48 11.68
CA PHE A 155 -4.66 3.86 11.80
C PHE A 155 -4.12 3.49 13.19
N TYR A 156 -3.02 2.78 13.20
CA TYR A 156 -2.36 2.29 14.40
C TYR A 156 -0.89 2.70 14.39
N GLU A 157 -0.46 3.36 15.46
CA GLU A 157 0.94 3.76 15.66
C GLU A 157 1.68 2.71 16.47
N LYS A 158 2.89 2.35 16.05
CA LYS A 158 3.80 1.51 16.83
C LYS A 158 4.36 2.29 18.01
N GLN A 159 4.29 1.72 19.19
CA GLN A 159 4.83 2.27 20.44
C GLN A 159 6.30 1.93 20.64
#